data_06ad567442d46a81d52d3c253d897de7
#
_entry.id   06ad567442d46a81d52d3c253d897de7
#
_cell.length_a   1.000
_cell.length_b   1.000
_cell.length_c   1.000
_cell.angle_alpha   90.00
_cell.angle_beta   90.00
_cell.angle_gamma   90.00
#
_symmetry.space_group_name_H-M   'P 1'
#
loop_
_entity.id
_entity.type
_entity.pdbx_description
1 polymer ?
#
loop_
_entity_poly.entity_id
_entity_poly.type
_entity_poly.pdbx_seq_one_letter_code
_entity_poly.pdbx_strand_id
1 'polypeptide(L)'
;MGSLVAALGSFLDARSHQGEWCLRIDNIDPPRHDKASFESIPRCLESHGLTWDGPIIFQSQRREAHEDTLSKLRNAGHLFDCLCTRATLGELGACVSDCRDRKDIEVSVRFYVPADAPYRVKDL
;
A
#
# COMPACT_ATOMS: atom_id res chain seq x y z
N MET A 1 -14.67 -1.63 15.26
CA MET A 1 -15.48 -2.72 14.70
C MET A 1 -15.25 -2.94 13.20
N GLY A 2 -15.15 -1.91 12.35
CA GLY A 2 -14.99 -2.07 10.90
C GLY A 2 -13.79 -2.94 10.48
N SER A 3 -12.65 -2.78 11.14
CA SER A 3 -11.44 -3.55 10.82
C SER A 3 -11.59 -5.06 11.08
N LEU A 4 -12.30 -5.44 12.15
CA LEU A 4 -12.52 -6.86 12.46
C LEU A 4 -13.51 -7.52 11.48
N VAL A 5 -14.51 -6.78 11.01
CA VAL A 5 -15.46 -7.26 9.99
C VAL A 5 -14.71 -7.49 8.67
N ALA A 6 -13.84 -6.57 8.27
CA ALA A 6 -13.02 -6.73 7.07
C ALA A 6 -12.05 -7.92 7.18
N ALA A 7 -11.43 -8.10 8.37
CA ALA A 7 -10.58 -9.26 8.65
C ALA A 7 -11.36 -10.58 8.54
N LEU A 8 -12.56 -10.64 9.15
CA LEU A 8 -13.42 -11.83 9.07
C LEU A 8 -13.82 -12.13 7.62
N GLY A 9 -14.25 -11.11 6.86
CA GLY A 9 -14.64 -11.29 5.46
C GLY A 9 -13.49 -11.85 4.62
N SER A 10 -12.30 -11.24 4.70
CA SER A 10 -11.14 -11.71 3.94
C SER A 10 -10.65 -13.09 4.40
N PHE A 11 -10.75 -13.41 5.70
CA PHE A 11 -10.44 -14.73 6.22
C PHE A 11 -11.36 -15.81 5.66
N LEU A 12 -12.67 -15.58 5.70
CA LEU A 12 -13.67 -16.52 5.17
C LEU A 12 -13.50 -16.69 3.66
N ASP A 13 -13.25 -15.63 2.94
CA ASP A 13 -12.99 -15.69 1.50
C ASP A 13 -11.75 -16.54 1.19
N ALA A 14 -10.63 -16.29 1.83
CA ALA A 14 -9.42 -17.08 1.66
C ALA A 14 -9.67 -18.58 1.97
N ARG A 15 -10.35 -18.87 3.07
CA ARG A 15 -10.64 -20.28 3.45
C ARG A 15 -11.62 -20.96 2.49
N SER A 16 -12.63 -20.24 1.97
CA SER A 16 -13.57 -20.78 0.99
C SER A 16 -12.90 -21.18 -0.33
N HIS A 17 -11.85 -20.48 -0.69
CA HIS A 17 -11.05 -20.75 -1.88
C HIS A 17 -9.81 -21.65 -1.62
N GLN A 18 -9.70 -22.23 -0.44
CA GLN A 18 -8.53 -23.05 -0.02
C GLN A 18 -7.20 -22.28 -0.15
N GLY A 19 -7.26 -20.94 -0.01
CA GLY A 19 -6.12 -20.04 -0.06
C GLY A 19 -5.48 -19.81 1.31
N GLU A 20 -4.33 -19.13 1.29
CA GLU A 20 -3.63 -18.67 2.48
C GLU A 20 -4.14 -17.28 2.90
N TRP A 21 -4.29 -17.07 4.20
CA TRP A 21 -4.62 -15.77 4.77
C TRP A 21 -3.42 -15.24 5.55
N CYS A 22 -2.71 -14.29 4.97
CA CYS A 22 -1.46 -13.75 5.52
C CYS A 22 -1.70 -12.47 6.31
N LEU A 23 -0.88 -12.23 7.34
CA LEU A 23 -0.91 -11.00 8.14
C LEU A 23 0.30 -10.13 7.85
N ARG A 24 0.03 -8.86 7.46
CA ARG A 24 1.05 -7.83 7.29
C ARG A 24 0.75 -6.62 8.18
N ILE A 25 1.77 -6.17 8.89
CA ILE A 25 1.72 -4.94 9.71
C ILE A 25 2.45 -3.83 8.97
N ASP A 26 1.70 -2.79 8.60
CA ASP A 26 2.21 -1.62 7.89
C ASP A 26 2.69 -0.58 8.93
N ASN A 27 3.99 -0.66 9.26
CA ASN A 27 4.62 0.08 10.36
C ASN A 27 5.64 1.12 9.89
N ILE A 28 5.40 1.78 8.75
CA ILE A 28 6.29 2.81 8.19
C ILE A 28 5.75 4.23 8.27
N ASP A 29 4.58 4.45 8.89
CA ASP A 29 3.99 5.79 9.07
C ASP A 29 4.17 6.26 10.53
N PRO A 30 5.28 6.94 10.89
CA PRO A 30 5.60 7.30 12.27
C PRO A 30 4.51 8.08 13.01
N PRO A 31 3.78 9.05 12.40
CA PRO A 31 2.72 9.78 13.08
C PRO A 31 1.52 8.94 13.52
N ARG A 32 1.31 7.78 12.89
CA ARG A 32 0.20 6.85 13.18
C ARG A 32 0.65 5.56 13.84
N HIS A 33 1.89 5.54 14.26
CA HIS A 33 2.62 4.39 14.74
C HIS A 33 2.40 4.20 16.25
N ASP A 34 1.44 3.40 16.62
CA ASP A 34 1.30 2.93 17.99
C ASP A 34 1.90 1.53 18.13
N LYS A 35 3.04 1.44 18.82
CA LYS A 35 3.73 0.16 19.04
C LYS A 35 2.86 -0.85 19.79
N ALA A 36 1.97 -0.40 20.67
CA ALA A 36 1.05 -1.27 21.37
C ALA A 36 0.06 -1.98 20.43
N SER A 37 -0.28 -1.33 19.30
CA SER A 37 -1.15 -1.92 18.28
C SER A 37 -0.52 -3.13 17.58
N PHE A 38 0.80 -3.19 17.48
CA PHE A 38 1.49 -4.32 16.82
C PHE A 38 1.37 -5.63 17.57
N GLU A 39 1.16 -5.56 18.89
CA GLU A 39 0.91 -6.73 19.72
C GLU A 39 -0.59 -6.97 19.93
N SER A 40 -1.38 -5.90 20.07
CA SER A 40 -2.81 -6.02 20.39
C SER A 40 -3.64 -6.48 19.18
N ILE A 41 -3.28 -6.10 17.95
CA ILE A 41 -4.00 -6.52 16.75
C ILE A 41 -3.90 -8.03 16.53
N PRO A 42 -2.70 -8.65 16.50
CA PRO A 42 -2.60 -10.11 16.38
C PRO A 42 -3.34 -10.85 17.49
N ARG A 43 -3.19 -10.45 18.75
CA ARG A 43 -3.91 -11.05 19.88
C ARG A 43 -5.43 -10.93 19.73
N CYS A 44 -5.91 -9.80 19.22
CA CYS A 44 -7.33 -9.62 18.97
C CYS A 44 -7.83 -10.58 17.88
N LEU A 45 -7.10 -10.74 16.80
CA LEU A 45 -7.43 -11.69 15.73
C LEU A 45 -7.47 -13.12 16.26
N GLU A 46 -6.43 -13.54 16.97
CA GLU A 46 -6.36 -14.87 17.60
C GLU A 46 -7.52 -15.14 18.55
N SER A 47 -7.89 -14.16 19.40
CA SER A 47 -9.00 -14.29 20.34
C SER A 47 -10.35 -14.49 19.65
N HIS A 48 -10.46 -14.11 18.38
CA HIS A 48 -11.64 -14.34 17.54
C HIS A 48 -11.50 -15.57 16.61
N GLY A 49 -10.47 -16.38 16.78
CA GLY A 49 -10.20 -17.55 15.95
C GLY A 49 -9.70 -17.24 14.53
N LEU A 50 -9.30 -15.99 14.27
CA LEU A 50 -8.76 -15.56 12.99
C LEU A 50 -7.24 -15.76 12.99
N THR A 51 -6.81 -16.97 12.66
CA THR A 51 -5.39 -17.34 12.59
C THR A 51 -4.87 -17.24 11.17
N TRP A 52 -3.71 -16.63 11.02
CA TRP A 52 -3.04 -16.43 9.73
C TRP A 52 -2.05 -17.54 9.42
N ASP A 53 -1.71 -17.65 8.15
CA ASP A 53 -0.76 -18.63 7.64
C ASP A 53 0.65 -17.99 7.53
N GLY A 54 1.67 -18.70 7.98
CA GLY A 54 3.05 -18.24 7.93
C GLY A 54 3.41 -17.15 8.94
N PRO A 55 4.54 -16.47 8.77
CA PRO A 55 5.01 -15.42 9.67
C PRO A 55 4.28 -14.09 9.46
N ILE A 56 4.18 -13.29 10.54
CA ILE A 56 3.75 -11.88 10.41
C ILE A 56 4.81 -11.10 9.63
N ILE A 57 4.39 -10.43 8.57
CA ILE A 57 5.26 -9.58 7.75
C ILE A 57 5.18 -8.15 8.25
N PHE A 58 6.32 -7.54 8.60
CA PHE A 58 6.40 -6.12 8.92
C PHE A 58 6.90 -5.34 7.70
N GLN A 59 6.17 -4.30 7.31
CA GLN A 59 6.51 -3.50 6.13
C GLN A 59 7.91 -2.86 6.25
N SER A 60 8.30 -2.43 7.45
CA SER A 60 9.64 -1.87 7.71
C SER A 60 10.79 -2.83 7.37
N GLN A 61 10.57 -4.13 7.43
CA GLN A 61 11.57 -5.15 7.09
C GLN A 61 11.73 -5.36 5.57
N ARG A 62 10.84 -4.74 4.78
CA ARG A 62 10.83 -4.84 3.31
C ARG A 62 11.36 -3.60 2.60
N ARG A 63 11.99 -2.68 3.34
CA ARG A 63 12.50 -1.40 2.80
C ARG A 63 13.39 -1.60 1.57
N GLU A 64 14.38 -2.47 1.66
CA GLU A 64 15.32 -2.74 0.57
C GLU A 64 14.59 -3.23 -0.70
N ALA A 65 13.65 -4.17 -0.55
CA ALA A 65 12.84 -4.66 -1.67
C ALA A 65 11.96 -3.57 -2.29
N HIS A 66 11.44 -2.64 -1.49
CA HIS A 66 10.69 -1.50 -1.99
C HIS A 66 11.59 -0.51 -2.74
N GLU A 67 12.77 -0.19 -2.21
CA GLU A 67 13.75 0.71 -2.84
C GLU A 67 14.26 0.13 -4.18
N ASP A 68 14.55 -1.17 -4.22
CA ASP A 68 14.93 -1.87 -5.45
C ASP A 68 13.82 -1.82 -6.51
N THR A 69 12.57 -2.08 -6.10
CA THR A 69 11.42 -2.00 -7.00
C THR A 69 11.20 -0.56 -7.50
N LEU A 70 11.31 0.43 -6.62
CA LEU A 70 11.18 1.84 -6.98
C LEU A 70 12.25 2.24 -8.00
N SER A 71 13.49 1.78 -7.81
CA SER A 71 14.59 2.01 -8.74
C SER A 71 14.34 1.39 -10.12
N LYS A 72 13.82 0.15 -10.16
CA LYS A 72 13.43 -0.51 -11.41
C LYS A 72 12.34 0.26 -12.15
N LEU A 73 11.31 0.70 -11.45
CA LEU A 73 10.22 1.50 -12.03
C LEU A 73 10.71 2.85 -12.54
N ARG A 74 11.64 3.51 -11.82
CA ARG A 74 12.25 4.77 -12.23
C ARG A 74 13.06 4.58 -13.52
N ASN A 75 13.90 3.56 -13.57
CA ASN A 75 14.73 3.24 -14.73
C ASN A 75 13.89 2.86 -15.97
N ALA A 76 12.73 2.27 -15.75
CA ALA A 76 11.75 1.96 -16.81
C ALA A 76 10.91 3.18 -17.25
N GLY A 77 11.12 4.37 -16.66
CA GLY A 77 10.39 5.59 -17.02
C GLY A 77 8.94 5.65 -16.53
N HIS A 78 8.58 4.78 -15.58
CA HIS A 78 7.23 4.75 -15.03
C HIS A 78 7.00 5.74 -13.89
N LEU A 79 8.06 6.38 -13.39
CA LEU A 79 7.99 7.32 -12.28
C LEU A 79 8.44 8.71 -12.68
N PHE A 80 7.87 9.71 -12.02
CA PHE A 80 8.33 11.10 -12.10
C PHE A 80 8.23 11.79 -10.74
N ASP A 81 9.03 12.84 -10.56
CA ASP A 81 9.07 13.63 -9.35
C ASP A 81 8.03 14.76 -9.44
N CYS A 82 7.21 14.94 -8.39
CA CYS A 82 6.08 15.85 -8.39
C CYS A 82 6.12 16.79 -7.19
N LEU A 83 5.96 18.08 -7.46
CA LEU A 83 5.91 19.16 -6.47
C LEU A 83 4.49 19.48 -5.96
N CYS A 84 3.47 18.90 -6.57
CA CYS A 84 2.10 19.20 -6.23
C CYS A 84 1.76 18.73 -4.81
N THR A 85 1.24 19.64 -4.01
CA THR A 85 0.61 19.32 -2.72
C THR A 85 -0.77 18.72 -2.95
N ARG A 86 -1.38 18.14 -1.91
CA ARG A 86 -2.77 17.66 -1.99
C ARG A 86 -3.77 18.73 -2.41
N ALA A 87 -3.53 20.01 -2.03
CA ALA A 87 -4.38 21.13 -2.37
C ALA A 87 -4.24 21.59 -3.85
N THR A 88 -3.11 21.28 -4.48
CA THR A 88 -2.83 21.67 -5.88
C THR A 88 -3.00 20.54 -6.88
N LEU A 89 -3.37 19.35 -6.41
CA LEU A 89 -3.73 18.23 -7.28
C LEU A 89 -5.13 18.46 -7.87
N GLY A 90 -5.34 18.00 -9.11
CA GLY A 90 -6.66 17.99 -9.74
C GLY A 90 -7.60 16.94 -9.14
N GLU A 91 -8.76 16.81 -9.75
CA GLU A 91 -9.70 15.75 -9.42
C GLU A 91 -9.01 14.39 -9.50
N LEU A 92 -9.39 13.48 -8.63
CA LEU A 92 -8.78 12.14 -8.49
C LEU A 92 -7.31 12.15 -8.02
N GLY A 93 -6.78 13.27 -7.52
CA GLY A 93 -5.41 13.38 -7.05
C GLY A 93 -4.35 13.35 -8.17
N ALA A 94 -4.74 13.62 -9.41
CA ALA A 94 -3.84 13.68 -10.55
C ALA A 94 -2.96 14.93 -10.54
N CYS A 95 -1.71 14.80 -10.99
CA CYS A 95 -0.83 15.95 -11.21
C CYS A 95 -1.35 16.74 -12.41
N VAL A 96 -1.72 18.02 -12.18
CA VAL A 96 -2.20 18.96 -13.22
C VAL A 96 -1.11 19.92 -13.70
N SER A 97 0.07 19.87 -13.06
CA SER A 97 1.23 20.69 -13.42
C SER A 97 2.19 19.88 -14.29
N ASP A 98 3.01 20.58 -15.07
CA ASP A 98 4.05 19.96 -15.92
C ASP A 98 5.27 19.55 -15.10
N CYS A 99 5.04 18.69 -14.08
CA CYS A 99 6.09 18.23 -13.17
C CYS A 99 6.95 17.13 -13.79
N ARG A 100 6.48 16.47 -14.86
CA ARG A 100 7.14 15.31 -15.47
C ARG A 100 8.53 15.65 -16.04
N ASP A 101 8.69 16.86 -16.55
CA ASP A 101 9.94 17.32 -17.17
C ASP A 101 10.91 17.98 -16.18
N ARG A 102 10.54 18.08 -14.92
CA ARG A 102 11.39 18.66 -13.87
C ARG A 102 12.29 17.58 -13.26
N LYS A 103 13.60 17.82 -13.26
CA LYS A 103 14.60 16.83 -12.81
C LYS A 103 15.20 17.09 -11.43
N ASP A 104 14.87 18.19 -10.76
CA ASP A 104 15.76 18.70 -9.72
C ASP A 104 15.18 18.78 -8.31
N ILE A 105 13.97 18.25 -8.05
CA ILE A 105 13.36 18.40 -6.72
C ILE A 105 12.63 17.13 -6.30
N GLU A 106 13.16 16.52 -5.26
CA GLU A 106 12.64 15.32 -4.62
C GLU A 106 11.58 15.70 -3.56
N VAL A 107 10.31 15.77 -3.94
CA VAL A 107 9.22 16.07 -2.99
C VAL A 107 8.23 14.90 -2.89
N SER A 108 7.74 14.37 -3.98
CA SER A 108 6.96 13.15 -4.01
C SER A 108 7.14 12.41 -5.34
N VAL A 109 7.26 11.09 -5.27
CA VAL A 109 7.35 10.23 -6.44
C VAL A 109 5.95 9.80 -6.85
N ARG A 110 5.64 9.93 -8.16
CA ARG A 110 4.35 9.54 -8.73
C ARG A 110 4.54 8.55 -9.86
N PHE A 111 3.58 7.66 -10.01
CA PHE A 111 3.51 6.74 -11.13
C PHE A 111 2.91 7.45 -12.35
N TYR A 112 3.53 7.26 -13.51
CA TYR A 112 2.99 7.74 -14.77
C TYR A 112 1.97 6.75 -15.32
N VAL A 113 0.74 7.20 -15.50
CA VAL A 113 -0.33 6.44 -16.13
C VAL A 113 -0.63 7.07 -17.49
N PRO A 114 -0.37 6.38 -18.62
CA PRO A 114 -0.75 6.88 -19.93
C PRO A 114 -2.27 7.10 -20.03
N ALA A 115 -2.69 8.19 -20.67
CA ALA A 115 -4.11 8.53 -20.79
C ALA A 115 -4.91 7.53 -21.64
N ASP A 116 -4.24 6.80 -22.50
CA ASP A 116 -4.79 5.78 -23.42
C ASP A 116 -4.77 4.37 -22.84
N ALA A 117 -4.29 4.18 -21.62
CA ALA A 117 -4.25 2.90 -20.93
C ALA A 117 -5.41 2.76 -19.93
N PRO A 118 -6.62 2.37 -20.33
CA PRO A 118 -7.73 2.17 -19.42
C PRO A 118 -7.47 0.93 -18.54
N TYR A 119 -7.15 1.14 -17.28
CA TYR A 119 -7.12 0.05 -16.30
C TYR A 119 -8.56 -0.26 -15.91
N ARG A 120 -9.03 -1.45 -16.26
CA ARG A 120 -10.32 -1.96 -15.81
C ARG A 120 -10.07 -3.03 -14.75
N VAL A 121 -10.58 -2.81 -13.56
CA VAL A 121 -10.67 -3.84 -12.53
C VAL A 121 -12.08 -4.40 -12.61
N LYS A 122 -12.20 -5.72 -12.77
CA LYS A 122 -13.48 -6.42 -12.62
C LYS A 122 -13.59 -6.77 -11.14
N ASP A 123 -14.54 -6.14 -10.47
CA ASP A 123 -14.90 -6.52 -9.10
C ASP A 123 -15.58 -7.90 -9.15
N LEU A 124 -15.23 -8.77 -8.19
CA LEU A 124 -15.72 -10.16 -8.13
C LEU A 124 -17.07 -10.24 -7.44
#